data_674ba67f15009afd470b620f8085fdba
#
_entry.id   674ba67f15009afd470b620f8085fdba
#
_cell.length_a   1.000
_cell.length_b   1.000
_cell.length_c   1.000
_cell.angle_alpha   90.00
_cell.angle_beta   90.00
_cell.angle_gamma   90.00
#
_symmetry.space_group_name_H-M   'P 1'
#
loop_
_entity.id
_entity.type
_entity.pdbx_description
1 polymer ?
#
loop_
_entity_poly.entity_id
_entity_poly.type
_entity_poly.pdbx_seq_one_letter_code
_entity_poly.pdbx_strand_id
1 'polypeptide(L)'
;NSDTWADPGALTAMIELAEADAGVGAVGSLICDRAHPERVLAWGGGRVDLRFGRPSHTLARVADAELDYLTGASLLLRTRALDEVGLLDEGYFLYWEETDLCYRLRERGWRLAVAPGSRVLHRAPESSQRRLRQKDRHFNQSAVRFMFRYARHPWPAVLVGGSLRFWKRLLRGEFGRARAVVRGLFCGLRQRHS
;
A
#
# COMPACT_ATOMS: atom_id res chain seq x y z
N ASN A 1 -14.56 -1.14 1.80
CA ASN A 1 -14.33 -0.47 3.09
C ASN A 1 -15.49 0.46 3.43
N SER A 2 -15.84 0.59 4.71
CA SER A 2 -16.91 1.47 5.18
C SER A 2 -16.60 2.97 5.04
N ASP A 3 -15.39 3.32 4.67
CA ASP A 3 -14.86 4.68 4.50
C ASP A 3 -14.57 5.05 3.05
N THR A 4 -15.02 4.22 2.10
CA THR A 4 -14.87 4.44 0.66
C THR A 4 -16.22 4.49 -0.05
N TRP A 5 -16.33 5.33 -1.09
CA TRP A 5 -17.50 5.47 -1.98
C TRP A 5 -17.03 5.49 -3.41
N ALA A 6 -17.48 4.54 -4.18
CA ALA A 6 -17.20 4.48 -5.61
C ALA A 6 -18.19 5.36 -6.39
N ASP A 7 -17.70 6.12 -7.35
CA ASP A 7 -18.56 6.86 -8.28
C ASP A 7 -19.34 5.86 -9.16
N PRO A 8 -20.53 6.21 -9.67
CA PRO A 8 -21.24 5.40 -10.64
C PRO A 8 -20.35 5.07 -11.84
N GLY A 9 -20.33 3.79 -12.26
CA GLY A 9 -19.47 3.32 -13.36
C GLY A 9 -18.03 3.01 -12.98
N ALA A 10 -17.57 3.28 -11.75
CA ALA A 10 -16.19 3.03 -11.34
C ALA A 10 -15.78 1.56 -11.52
N LEU A 11 -16.62 0.62 -11.12
CA LEU A 11 -16.35 -0.81 -11.30
C LEU A 11 -16.35 -1.20 -12.77
N THR A 12 -17.30 -0.69 -13.56
CA THR A 12 -17.36 -0.95 -15.00
C THR A 12 -16.07 -0.53 -15.70
N ALA A 13 -15.57 0.68 -15.41
CA ALA A 13 -14.31 1.17 -15.98
C ALA A 13 -13.10 0.29 -15.62
N MET A 14 -13.07 -0.29 -14.42
CA MET A 14 -12.02 -1.23 -14.02
C MET A 14 -12.11 -2.55 -14.77
N ILE A 15 -13.32 -3.07 -14.95
CA ILE A 15 -13.59 -4.34 -15.66
C ILE A 15 -13.23 -4.16 -17.15
N GLU A 16 -13.73 -3.11 -17.80
CA GLU A 16 -13.44 -2.82 -19.21
C GLU A 16 -11.93 -2.75 -19.48
N LEU A 17 -11.18 -2.07 -18.61
CA LEU A 17 -9.72 -2.01 -18.74
C LEU A 17 -9.08 -3.40 -18.56
N ALA A 18 -9.52 -4.17 -17.56
CA ALA A 18 -9.00 -5.50 -17.33
C ALA A 18 -9.30 -6.47 -18.47
N GLU A 19 -10.46 -6.35 -19.12
CA GLU A 19 -10.88 -7.18 -20.26
C GLU A 19 -10.18 -6.79 -21.54
N ALA A 20 -9.92 -5.49 -21.73
CA ALA A 20 -9.18 -5.00 -22.91
C ALA A 20 -7.73 -5.50 -22.97
N ASP A 21 -7.16 -5.93 -21.85
CA ASP A 21 -5.78 -6.38 -21.75
C ASP A 21 -5.64 -7.59 -20.82
N ALA A 22 -5.49 -8.76 -21.42
CA ALA A 22 -5.34 -10.03 -20.69
C ALA A 22 -4.05 -10.12 -19.83
N GLY A 23 -3.06 -9.28 -20.06
CA GLY A 23 -1.83 -9.20 -19.27
C GLY A 23 -1.94 -8.34 -18.00
N VAL A 24 -3.08 -7.66 -17.80
CA VAL A 24 -3.35 -6.90 -16.57
C VAL A 24 -3.85 -7.84 -15.48
N GLY A 25 -3.10 -7.95 -14.38
CA GLY A 25 -3.42 -8.77 -13.21
C GLY A 25 -4.17 -8.02 -12.12
N ALA A 26 -3.98 -6.71 -12.04
CA ALA A 26 -4.65 -5.86 -11.05
C ALA A 26 -4.97 -4.47 -11.62
N VAL A 27 -6.14 -3.93 -11.26
CA VAL A 27 -6.58 -2.59 -11.65
C VAL A 27 -6.94 -1.78 -10.41
N GLY A 28 -6.40 -0.56 -10.32
CA GLY A 28 -6.71 0.43 -9.30
C GLY A 28 -7.59 1.56 -9.82
N SER A 29 -8.12 2.35 -8.89
CA SER A 29 -8.93 3.54 -9.15
C SER A 29 -8.17 4.82 -8.77
N LEU A 30 -8.59 5.95 -9.34
CA LEU A 30 -8.24 7.27 -8.83
C LEU A 30 -8.87 7.45 -7.43
N ILE A 31 -8.04 7.61 -6.42
CA ILE A 31 -8.49 7.82 -5.05
C ILE A 31 -8.47 9.31 -4.74
N CYS A 32 -9.63 9.86 -4.36
CA CYS A 32 -9.80 11.25 -3.99
C CYS A 32 -10.25 11.40 -2.53
N ASP A 33 -10.01 12.56 -1.96
CA ASP A 33 -10.50 12.90 -0.62
C ASP A 33 -12.03 13.09 -0.66
N ARG A 34 -12.75 12.47 0.26
CA ARG A 34 -14.22 12.64 0.33
C ARG A 34 -14.64 14.05 0.69
N ALA A 35 -13.92 14.72 1.57
CA ALA A 35 -14.23 16.07 1.99
C ALA A 35 -13.86 17.11 0.92
N HIS A 36 -12.86 16.80 0.12
CA HIS A 36 -12.32 17.63 -0.96
C HIS A 36 -12.13 16.76 -2.22
N PRO A 37 -13.21 16.49 -2.99
CA PRO A 37 -13.19 15.56 -4.10
C PRO A 37 -12.22 15.90 -5.24
N GLU A 38 -11.83 17.17 -5.35
CA GLU A 38 -10.79 17.66 -6.26
C GLU A 38 -9.36 17.26 -5.84
N ARG A 39 -9.18 16.87 -4.57
CA ARG A 39 -7.88 16.50 -4.03
C ARG A 39 -7.60 15.02 -4.28
N VAL A 40 -6.61 14.74 -5.12
CA VAL A 40 -6.12 13.39 -5.36
C VAL A 40 -5.29 12.94 -4.15
N LEU A 41 -5.62 11.76 -3.61
CA LEU A 41 -4.88 11.06 -2.56
C LEU A 41 -3.92 10.01 -3.13
N ALA A 42 -4.33 9.35 -4.22
CA ALA A 42 -3.47 8.43 -4.97
C ALA A 42 -3.99 8.26 -6.40
N TRP A 43 -3.10 8.30 -7.38
CA TRP A 43 -3.34 7.79 -8.73
C TRP A 43 -3.15 6.27 -8.71
N GLY A 44 -4.19 5.54 -8.34
CA GLY A 44 -4.22 4.09 -8.22
C GLY A 44 -3.34 3.53 -7.09
N GLY A 45 -2.14 4.04 -6.92
CA GLY A 45 -1.16 3.49 -5.99
C GLY A 45 0.08 4.38 -5.83
N GLY A 46 1.26 3.77 -5.92
CA GLY A 46 2.50 4.52 -5.75
C GLY A 46 3.77 3.71 -5.95
N ARG A 47 4.86 4.23 -5.39
CA ARG A 47 6.21 3.66 -5.46
C ARG A 47 6.74 3.31 -4.09
N VAL A 48 7.67 2.37 -4.05
CA VAL A 48 8.38 1.95 -2.83
C VAL A 48 9.87 2.22 -2.99
N ASP A 49 10.40 3.12 -2.17
CA ASP A 49 11.84 3.25 -2.04
C ASP A 49 12.36 2.11 -1.14
N LEU A 50 12.87 1.06 -1.77
CA LEU A 50 13.43 -0.12 -1.08
C LEU A 50 14.72 0.18 -0.33
N ARG A 51 15.43 1.30 -0.61
CA ARG A 51 16.65 1.67 0.12
C ARG A 51 16.32 2.17 1.52
N PHE A 52 15.21 2.90 1.65
CA PHE A 52 14.80 3.54 2.91
C PHE A 52 13.47 3.02 3.47
N GLY A 53 12.90 1.97 2.86
CA GLY A 53 11.65 1.37 3.31
C GLY A 53 10.49 2.38 3.34
N ARG A 54 10.35 3.19 2.28
CA ARG A 54 9.38 4.29 2.21
C ARG A 54 8.42 4.11 1.03
N PRO A 55 7.15 3.78 1.28
CA PRO A 55 6.13 3.87 0.26
C PRO A 55 5.69 5.33 0.11
N SER A 56 5.33 5.71 -1.10
CA SER A 56 4.76 7.02 -1.43
C SER A 56 3.64 6.85 -2.45
N HIS A 57 2.49 7.50 -2.23
CA HIS A 57 1.45 7.56 -3.24
C HIS A 57 1.84 8.50 -4.37
N THR A 58 1.49 8.13 -5.58
CA THR A 58 1.59 8.97 -6.76
C THR A 58 0.32 9.80 -6.86
N LEU A 59 0.43 11.12 -6.89
CA LEU A 59 -0.71 12.04 -6.85
C LEU A 59 -1.15 12.48 -8.25
N ALA A 60 -0.25 12.45 -9.23
CA ALA A 60 -0.53 12.78 -10.62
C ALA A 60 -0.56 11.51 -11.48
N ARG A 61 -1.14 11.62 -12.66
CA ARG A 61 -1.13 10.55 -13.64
C ARG A 61 0.32 10.23 -14.06
N VAL A 62 0.65 8.94 -14.00
CA VAL A 62 1.93 8.38 -14.47
C VAL A 62 1.65 7.17 -15.36
N ALA A 63 2.66 6.68 -16.03
CA ALA A 63 2.56 5.40 -16.74
C ALA A 63 2.39 4.25 -15.73
N ASP A 64 1.56 3.27 -16.08
CA ASP A 64 1.27 2.13 -15.19
C ASP A 64 2.53 1.36 -14.77
N ALA A 65 3.52 1.27 -15.67
CA ALA A 65 4.82 0.64 -15.39
C ALA A 65 5.65 1.36 -14.30
N GLU A 66 5.30 2.60 -13.99
CA GLU A 66 5.96 3.39 -12.94
C GLU A 66 5.41 3.11 -11.53
N LEU A 67 4.29 2.38 -11.44
CA LEU A 67 3.70 2.02 -10.16
C LEU A 67 4.31 0.72 -9.64
N ASP A 68 4.73 0.72 -8.39
CA ASP A 68 5.19 -0.48 -7.71
C ASP A 68 4.03 -1.24 -7.05
N TYR A 69 2.97 -0.53 -6.69
CA TYR A 69 1.78 -1.09 -6.07
C TYR A 69 0.52 -0.27 -6.37
N LEU A 70 -0.62 -0.92 -6.23
CA LEU A 70 -1.96 -0.31 -6.17
C LEU A 70 -2.45 -0.31 -4.73
N THR A 71 -3.25 0.71 -4.35
CA THR A 71 -3.77 0.81 -2.98
C THR A 71 -4.97 -0.10 -2.76
N GLY A 72 -5.03 -0.76 -1.60
CA GLY A 72 -6.14 -1.60 -1.19
C GLY A 72 -7.47 -0.85 -0.95
N ALA A 73 -7.51 0.47 -1.08
CA ALA A 73 -8.75 1.25 -1.01
C ALA A 73 -9.70 0.92 -2.17
N SER A 74 -9.16 0.61 -3.35
CA SER A 74 -9.90 0.15 -4.53
C SER A 74 -8.98 -0.70 -5.40
N LEU A 75 -9.23 -1.99 -5.43
CA LEU A 75 -8.39 -2.97 -6.09
C LEU A 75 -9.25 -4.05 -6.72
N LEU A 76 -9.22 -4.16 -8.05
CA LEU A 76 -9.79 -5.27 -8.81
C LEU A 76 -8.65 -6.22 -9.17
N LEU A 77 -8.83 -7.51 -8.91
CA LEU A 77 -7.84 -8.54 -9.14
C LEU A 77 -8.36 -9.58 -10.15
N ARG A 78 -7.51 -9.97 -11.08
CA ARG A 78 -7.81 -11.05 -12.03
C ARG A 78 -7.65 -12.39 -11.31
N THR A 79 -8.71 -13.21 -11.28
CA THR A 79 -8.70 -14.53 -10.63
C THR A 79 -7.54 -15.41 -11.12
N ARG A 80 -7.33 -15.51 -12.44
CA ARG A 80 -6.20 -16.27 -12.99
C ARG A 80 -4.83 -15.79 -12.48
N ALA A 81 -4.66 -14.50 -12.28
CA ALA A 81 -3.40 -13.98 -11.72
C ALA A 81 -3.24 -14.37 -10.25
N LEU A 82 -4.33 -14.40 -9.48
CA LEU A 82 -4.33 -14.91 -8.11
C LEU A 82 -4.04 -16.40 -8.03
N ASP A 83 -4.55 -17.19 -8.97
CA ASP A 83 -4.27 -18.64 -9.05
C ASP A 83 -2.75 -18.91 -9.22
N GLU A 84 -2.03 -18.01 -9.91
CA GLU A 84 -0.60 -18.13 -10.15
C GLU A 84 0.26 -17.62 -8.99
N VAL A 85 -0.17 -16.56 -8.28
CA VAL A 85 0.65 -15.90 -7.25
C VAL A 85 0.14 -16.13 -5.82
N GLY A 86 -1.05 -16.67 -5.67
CA GLY A 86 -1.75 -16.84 -4.39
C GLY A 86 -2.46 -15.56 -3.93
N LEU A 87 -3.21 -15.68 -2.86
CA LEU A 87 -3.98 -14.60 -2.23
C LEU A 87 -3.07 -13.64 -1.44
N LEU A 88 -3.67 -12.74 -0.66
CA LEU A 88 -2.95 -11.89 0.29
C LEU A 88 -2.20 -12.78 1.31
N ASP A 89 -0.95 -12.44 1.57
CA ASP A 89 -0.12 -13.17 2.54
C ASP A 89 -0.58 -12.83 3.97
N GLU A 90 -1.12 -13.82 4.71
CA GLU A 90 -1.64 -13.67 6.07
C GLU A 90 -0.55 -13.28 7.09
N GLY A 91 0.71 -13.39 6.75
CA GLY A 91 1.83 -12.86 7.53
C GLY A 91 1.83 -11.34 7.66
N TYR A 92 1.07 -10.64 6.80
CA TYR A 92 0.77 -9.22 6.94
C TYR A 92 -0.58 -9.05 7.64
N PHE A 93 -0.59 -8.67 8.91
CA PHE A 93 -1.86 -8.41 9.61
C PHE A 93 -2.56 -7.15 9.08
N LEU A 94 -1.79 -6.11 8.76
CA LEU A 94 -2.31 -4.83 8.26
C LEU A 94 -1.17 -4.01 7.64
N TYR A 95 -1.43 -3.39 6.48
CA TYR A 95 -0.50 -2.65 5.63
C TYR A 95 0.56 -3.54 4.97
N TRP A 96 0.93 -3.20 3.76
CA TRP A 96 1.88 -3.87 2.89
C TRP A 96 1.37 -5.17 2.24
N GLU A 97 0.21 -5.73 2.65
CA GLU A 97 -0.37 -6.94 2.08
C GLU A 97 -0.70 -6.76 0.59
N GLU A 98 -1.33 -5.64 0.22
CA GLU A 98 -1.62 -5.29 -1.17
C GLU A 98 -0.35 -4.93 -1.96
N THR A 99 0.61 -4.31 -1.29
CA THR A 99 1.91 -4.00 -1.89
C THR A 99 2.67 -5.28 -2.21
N ASP A 100 2.71 -6.24 -1.29
CA ASP A 100 3.31 -7.56 -1.50
C ASP A 100 2.64 -8.32 -2.66
N LEU A 101 1.31 -8.31 -2.71
CA LEU A 101 0.58 -8.93 -3.81
C LEU A 101 0.95 -8.30 -5.16
N CYS A 102 1.03 -6.97 -5.23
CA CYS A 102 1.44 -6.27 -6.44
C CYS A 102 2.87 -6.64 -6.88
N TYR A 103 3.79 -6.81 -5.95
CA TYR A 103 5.16 -7.28 -6.25
C TYR A 103 5.14 -8.70 -6.80
N ARG A 104 4.42 -9.64 -6.18
CA ARG A 104 4.29 -11.01 -6.68
C ARG A 104 3.66 -11.08 -8.06
N LEU A 105 2.64 -10.27 -8.33
CA LEU A 105 2.04 -10.15 -9.67
C LEU A 105 3.08 -9.73 -10.70
N ARG A 106 3.83 -8.66 -10.42
CA ARG A 106 4.87 -8.13 -11.34
C ARG A 106 6.02 -9.13 -11.55
N GLU A 107 6.44 -9.86 -10.52
CA GLU A 107 7.46 -10.92 -10.63
C GLU A 107 7.03 -12.07 -11.56
N ARG A 108 5.71 -12.30 -11.72
CA ARG A 108 5.14 -13.27 -12.67
C ARG A 108 4.78 -12.67 -14.03
N GLY A 109 5.14 -11.41 -14.26
CA GLY A 109 4.91 -10.73 -15.55
C GLY A 109 3.51 -10.11 -15.68
N TRP A 110 2.66 -10.19 -14.66
CA TRP A 110 1.39 -9.47 -14.63
C TRP A 110 1.62 -7.98 -14.50
N ARG A 111 0.81 -7.18 -15.21
CA ARG A 111 0.85 -5.72 -15.14
C ARG A 111 -0.16 -5.20 -14.13
N LEU A 112 0.20 -4.09 -13.50
CA LEU A 112 -0.69 -3.23 -12.73
C LEU A 112 -1.22 -2.16 -13.68
N ALA A 113 -2.48 -1.76 -13.54
CA ALA A 113 -3.06 -0.69 -14.33
C ALA A 113 -3.96 0.20 -13.48
N VAL A 114 -4.19 1.43 -13.92
CA VAL A 114 -5.13 2.36 -13.28
C VAL A 114 -6.22 2.72 -14.28
N ALA A 115 -7.48 2.48 -13.92
CA ALA A 115 -8.62 2.88 -14.72
C ALA A 115 -8.92 4.37 -14.51
N PRO A 116 -8.64 5.25 -15.50
CA PRO A 116 -8.84 6.70 -15.34
C PRO A 116 -10.30 7.08 -15.12
N GLY A 117 -11.22 6.28 -15.66
CA GLY A 117 -12.68 6.44 -15.49
C GLY A 117 -13.20 5.90 -14.15
N SER A 118 -12.36 5.23 -13.36
CA SER A 118 -12.72 4.72 -12.04
C SER A 118 -12.28 5.68 -10.95
N ARG A 119 -13.23 6.30 -10.26
CA ARG A 119 -12.97 7.22 -9.16
C ARG A 119 -13.60 6.72 -7.89
N VAL A 120 -12.83 6.77 -6.80
CA VAL A 120 -13.27 6.37 -5.46
C VAL A 120 -12.95 7.48 -4.46
N LEU A 121 -13.95 7.90 -3.74
CA LEU A 121 -13.82 8.87 -2.64
C LEU A 121 -13.45 8.11 -1.36
N HIS A 122 -12.39 8.54 -0.70
CA HIS A 122 -11.93 7.94 0.54
C HIS A 122 -11.99 8.96 1.67
N ARG A 123 -12.59 8.59 2.78
CA ARG A 123 -12.63 9.44 3.97
C ARG A 123 -11.29 9.38 4.67
N ALA A 124 -10.71 10.55 4.95
CA ALA A 124 -9.54 10.61 5.82
C ALA A 124 -9.87 9.93 7.16
N PRO A 125 -9.04 8.98 7.63
CA PRO A 125 -9.34 8.24 8.85
C PRO A 125 -9.45 9.19 10.04
N GLU A 126 -10.54 9.09 10.81
CA GLU A 126 -10.64 9.74 12.11
C GLU A 126 -9.48 9.27 13.00
N SER A 127 -8.60 10.19 13.32
CA SER A 127 -7.32 9.87 13.93
C SER A 127 -7.38 9.93 15.45
N SER A 128 -8.08 8.98 16.09
CA SER A 128 -7.85 8.80 17.53
C SER A 128 -6.39 8.41 17.79
N GLN A 129 -5.79 8.91 18.86
CA GLN A 129 -4.39 8.60 19.22
C GLN A 129 -4.14 7.08 19.35
N ARG A 130 -5.15 6.31 19.74
CA ARG A 130 -5.09 4.84 19.80
C ARG A 130 -4.93 4.24 18.40
N ARG A 131 -5.75 4.66 17.42
CA ARG A 131 -5.68 4.18 16.04
C ARG A 131 -4.35 4.56 15.38
N LEU A 132 -3.86 5.78 15.62
CA LEU A 132 -2.57 6.23 15.10
C LEU A 132 -1.40 5.39 15.64
N ARG A 133 -1.41 5.02 16.93
CA ARG A 133 -0.40 4.12 17.52
C ARG A 133 -0.48 2.71 16.91
N GLN A 134 -1.68 2.16 16.75
CA GLN A 134 -1.87 0.86 16.08
C GLN A 134 -1.36 0.90 14.64
N LYS A 135 -1.70 1.97 13.90
CA LYS A 135 -1.19 2.20 12.55
C LYS A 135 0.34 2.19 12.52
N ASP A 136 1.01 2.99 13.34
CA ASP A 136 2.47 3.05 13.37
C ASP A 136 3.09 1.69 13.74
N ARG A 137 2.47 0.93 14.66
CA ARG A 137 2.94 -0.41 15.03
C ARG A 137 2.84 -1.39 13.86
N HIS A 138 1.63 -1.59 13.31
CA HIS A 138 1.42 -2.58 12.27
C HIS A 138 2.14 -2.22 10.98
N PHE A 139 2.14 -0.95 10.58
CA PHE A 139 2.89 -0.49 9.43
C PHE A 139 4.38 -0.85 9.53
N ASN A 140 5.02 -0.61 10.69
CA ASN A 140 6.44 -0.92 10.85
C ASN A 140 6.72 -2.42 10.98
N GLN A 141 5.81 -3.18 11.59
CA GLN A 141 5.89 -4.64 11.66
C GLN A 141 5.87 -5.25 10.26
N SER A 142 4.89 -4.88 9.45
CA SER A 142 4.73 -5.36 8.08
C SER A 142 5.86 -4.86 7.16
N ALA A 143 6.32 -3.60 7.34
CA ALA A 143 7.44 -3.06 6.59
C ALA A 143 8.72 -3.90 6.76
N VAL A 144 9.00 -4.43 7.96
CA VAL A 144 10.16 -5.32 8.18
C VAL A 144 10.04 -6.56 7.30
N ARG A 145 8.90 -7.28 7.34
CA ARG A 145 8.67 -8.47 6.51
C ARG A 145 8.87 -8.16 5.03
N PHE A 146 8.26 -7.08 4.54
CA PHE A 146 8.36 -6.65 3.15
C PHE A 146 9.80 -6.33 2.74
N MET A 147 10.54 -5.56 3.56
CA MET A 147 11.92 -5.22 3.25
C MET A 147 12.85 -6.43 3.22
N PHE A 148 12.65 -7.40 4.13
CA PHE A 148 13.43 -8.65 4.12
C PHE A 148 13.11 -9.54 2.92
N ARG A 149 11.92 -9.42 2.32
CA ARG A 149 11.54 -10.18 1.13
C ARG A 149 12.06 -9.55 -0.16
N TYR A 150 12.00 -8.22 -0.29
CA TYR A 150 12.21 -7.55 -1.57
C TYR A 150 13.42 -6.62 -1.64
N ALA A 151 13.93 -6.13 -0.53
CA ALA A 151 15.08 -5.24 -0.55
C ALA A 151 16.40 -6.01 -0.65
N ARG A 152 17.26 -5.60 -1.60
CA ARG A 152 18.63 -6.18 -1.71
C ARG A 152 19.43 -6.07 -0.40
N HIS A 153 19.25 -4.95 0.30
CA HIS A 153 19.86 -4.66 1.61
C HIS A 153 18.77 -4.31 2.62
N PRO A 154 18.13 -5.30 3.28
CA PRO A 154 16.98 -5.05 4.14
C PRO A 154 17.33 -4.26 5.41
N TRP A 155 18.53 -4.45 5.96
CA TRP A 155 18.93 -3.78 7.19
C TRP A 155 18.98 -2.24 7.08
N PRO A 156 19.64 -1.63 6.07
CA PRO A 156 19.55 -0.19 5.85
C PRO A 156 18.11 0.29 5.69
N ALA A 157 17.27 -0.40 4.92
CA ALA A 157 15.88 -0.03 4.71
C ALA A 157 15.08 -0.01 6.02
N VAL A 158 15.25 -1.04 6.86
CA VAL A 158 14.55 -1.17 8.15
C VAL A 158 15.08 -0.15 9.15
N LEU A 159 16.40 -0.04 9.31
CA LEU A 159 17.02 0.83 10.31
C LEU A 159 16.83 2.32 9.96
N VAL A 160 17.15 2.73 8.74
CA VAL A 160 17.01 4.13 8.33
C VAL A 160 15.53 4.52 8.26
N GLY A 161 14.70 3.73 7.58
CA GLY A 161 13.27 4.01 7.48
C GLY A 161 12.57 4.00 8.85
N GLY A 162 12.93 3.07 9.71
CA GLY A 162 12.45 3.00 11.09
C GLY A 162 12.86 4.21 11.92
N SER A 163 14.16 4.57 11.87
CA SER A 163 14.71 5.73 12.57
C SER A 163 14.06 7.03 12.14
N LEU A 164 13.90 7.25 10.82
CA LEU A 164 13.24 8.45 10.30
C LEU A 164 11.80 8.57 10.81
N ARG A 165 11.05 7.46 10.83
CA ARG A 165 9.68 7.44 11.37
C ARG A 165 9.67 7.69 12.87
N PHE A 166 10.58 7.09 13.63
CA PHE A 166 10.74 7.29 15.08
C PHE A 166 11.03 8.75 15.41
N TRP A 167 12.08 9.33 14.84
CA TRP A 167 12.47 10.72 15.09
C TRP A 167 11.39 11.72 14.66
N LYS A 168 10.73 11.48 13.53
CA LYS A 168 9.58 12.30 13.11
C LYS A 168 8.47 12.35 14.17
N ARG A 169 8.20 11.24 14.85
CA ARG A 169 7.19 11.18 15.94
C ARG A 169 7.71 11.85 17.21
N LEU A 170 8.96 11.58 17.56
CA LEU A 170 9.58 12.14 18.75
C LEU A 170 9.64 13.66 18.72
N LEU A 171 10.13 14.23 17.61
CA LEU A 171 10.23 15.69 17.40
C LEU A 171 8.86 16.41 17.38
N ARG A 172 7.78 15.66 17.14
CA ARG A 172 6.39 16.17 17.23
C ARG A 172 5.76 15.98 18.61
N GLY A 173 6.49 15.51 19.60
CA GLY A 173 5.96 15.21 20.93
C GLY A 173 5.03 13.99 20.96
N GLU A 174 4.97 13.20 19.88
CA GLU A 174 4.09 12.03 19.74
C GLU A 174 4.73 10.77 20.37
N PHE A 175 5.14 10.82 21.65
CA PHE A 175 5.93 9.78 22.32
C PHE A 175 5.30 8.39 22.25
N GLY A 176 3.96 8.29 22.40
CA GLY A 176 3.25 7.02 22.29
C GLY A 176 3.32 6.39 20.89
N ARG A 177 3.37 7.22 19.85
CA ARG A 177 3.54 6.79 18.46
C ARG A 177 4.99 6.41 18.16
N ALA A 178 5.97 7.17 18.69
CA ALA A 178 7.39 6.82 18.58
C ALA A 178 7.65 5.43 19.21
N ARG A 179 7.10 5.15 20.41
CA ARG A 179 7.16 3.83 21.03
C ARG A 179 6.49 2.74 20.19
N ALA A 180 5.38 3.06 19.50
CA ALA A 180 4.69 2.12 18.62
C ALA A 180 5.54 1.75 17.39
N VAL A 181 6.30 2.70 16.81
CA VAL A 181 7.27 2.42 15.74
C VAL A 181 8.30 1.39 16.22
N VAL A 182 8.95 1.60 17.36
CA VAL A 182 9.95 0.69 17.91
C VAL A 182 9.36 -0.71 18.17
N ARG A 183 8.16 -0.77 18.77
CA ARG A 183 7.47 -2.05 19.00
C ARG A 183 7.16 -2.77 17.68
N GLY A 184 6.71 -2.04 16.65
CA GLY A 184 6.43 -2.61 15.34
C GLY A 184 7.69 -3.21 14.71
N LEU A 185 8.80 -2.47 14.69
CA LEU A 185 10.09 -2.95 14.18
C LEU A 185 10.55 -4.23 14.90
N PHE A 186 10.47 -4.23 16.23
CA PHE A 186 10.88 -5.38 17.04
C PHE A 186 9.99 -6.62 16.79
N CYS A 187 8.66 -6.43 16.72
CA CYS A 187 7.74 -7.52 16.39
C CYS A 187 8.03 -8.08 15.00
N GLY A 188 8.23 -7.21 13.99
CA GLY A 188 8.55 -7.63 12.63
C GLY A 188 9.85 -8.41 12.55
N LEU A 189 10.90 -7.98 13.26
CA LEU A 189 12.18 -8.69 13.32
C LEU A 189 12.07 -10.08 13.96
N ARG A 190 11.19 -10.27 14.93
CA ARG A 190 10.93 -11.59 15.54
C ARG A 190 10.16 -12.53 14.61
N GLN A 191 9.24 -12.00 13.81
CA GLN A 191 8.37 -12.80 12.93
C GLN A 191 8.94 -13.04 11.53
N ARG A 192 10.11 -12.52 11.19
CA ARG A 192 10.70 -12.64 9.85
C ARG A 192 11.06 -14.06 9.43
N HIS A 193 11.13 -14.99 10.38
CA HIS A 193 11.51 -16.38 10.18
C HIS A 193 10.32 -17.35 10.23
N SER A 194 9.11 -16.83 10.44
CA SER A 194 7.85 -17.57 10.35
C SER A 194 7.22 -17.36 8.98
#